data_b9a7848df3c7c8baf927ddda461fdd3d
#
_entry.id   b9a7848df3c7c8baf927ddda461fdd3d
#
_cell.length_a   1.000
_cell.length_b   1.000
_cell.length_c   1.000
_cell.angle_alpha   90.00
_cell.angle_beta   90.00
_cell.angle_gamma   90.00
#
_symmetry.space_group_name_H-M   'P 1'
#
loop_
_entity.id
_entity.type
_entity.pdbx_description
1 polymer ?
#
loop_
_entity_poly.entity_id
_entity_poly.type
_entity_poly.pdbx_seq_one_letter_code
_entity_poly.pdbx_strand_id
1 'polypeptide(L)'
;MHKNTFLSYDRVRPVKAGQIIEGKVFFMAQFTNQATLSYNNAVINSNIAVGEILEVLSAAKTAVRDEYSQNDTVTYVVSIVNAGPTTFSGLTLTDDLGAYPFGTGTVTPLSYVSGTILYYTNGVLQPAPAVTAGPPLVVSGITVPAGGNATIIYEAQVNQFAPAALDSTIINTAVISGGGITPITVNETINALSEPLLTITKSVSPVPVTENGRLTYTFLIQNTGNTAVVATDNAVITDIFDPILSDLAVSFNGTAWTEGPNYVYDETTGTFTTVAGNITVPAATYQQDPTTGAWIVNPGVSTLVISGTV
;
A
#
# COMPACT_ATOMS: atom_id res chain seq x y z
N MET A 1 -36.05 -25.21 43.45
CA MET A 1 -34.77 -25.41 42.73
C MET A 1 -34.97 -25.02 41.27
N HIS A 2 -34.55 -23.80 40.88
CA HIS A 2 -34.60 -23.37 39.50
C HIS A 2 -33.35 -23.90 38.78
N LYS A 3 -33.53 -24.75 37.79
CA LYS A 3 -32.45 -25.15 36.87
C LYS A 3 -32.54 -24.27 35.61
N ASN A 4 -31.57 -23.42 35.43
CA ASN A 4 -31.33 -22.70 34.17
C ASN A 4 -30.95 -23.72 33.07
N THR A 5 -31.74 -23.80 32.04
CA THR A 5 -31.43 -24.59 30.84
C THR A 5 -30.66 -23.71 29.87
N PHE A 6 -29.41 -24.01 29.62
CA PHE A 6 -28.60 -23.36 28.59
C PHE A 6 -29.08 -23.80 27.20
N LEU A 7 -29.40 -22.82 26.36
CA LEU A 7 -29.65 -23.02 24.94
C LEU A 7 -28.30 -23.22 24.20
N SER A 8 -28.09 -24.41 23.64
CA SER A 8 -26.97 -24.63 22.72
C SER A 8 -27.33 -24.10 21.33
N TYR A 9 -26.62 -23.10 20.88
CA TYR A 9 -26.69 -22.62 19.48
C TYR A 9 -25.77 -23.48 18.61
N ASP A 10 -26.34 -24.33 17.79
CA ASP A 10 -25.59 -24.98 16.71
C ASP A 10 -25.49 -24.01 15.54
N ARG A 11 -24.28 -23.52 15.27
CA ARG A 11 -23.99 -22.62 14.12
C ARG A 11 -23.95 -23.46 12.85
N VAL A 12 -25.06 -23.55 12.13
CA VAL A 12 -25.07 -24.02 10.74
C VAL A 12 -24.45 -22.91 9.88
N ARG A 13 -23.39 -23.24 9.11
CA ARG A 13 -22.81 -22.31 8.13
C ARG A 13 -23.83 -21.99 7.04
N PRO A 14 -24.09 -20.68 6.73
CA PRO A 14 -25.05 -20.32 5.71
C PRO A 14 -24.54 -20.73 4.32
N VAL A 15 -25.35 -21.47 3.57
CA VAL A 15 -25.18 -21.63 2.12
C VAL A 15 -25.75 -20.37 1.48
N LYS A 16 -24.91 -19.55 0.83
CA LYS A 16 -25.37 -18.35 0.10
C LYS A 16 -26.13 -18.78 -1.15
N ALA A 17 -27.45 -18.70 -1.15
CA ALA A 17 -28.29 -18.79 -2.33
C ALA A 17 -28.64 -17.38 -2.81
N GLY A 18 -28.40 -17.06 -4.08
CA GLY A 18 -28.82 -15.79 -4.69
C GLY A 18 -30.21 -15.91 -5.30
N GLN A 19 -31.13 -14.99 -4.98
CA GLN A 19 -32.42 -14.84 -5.66
C GLN A 19 -32.42 -13.59 -6.53
N ILE A 20 -32.97 -13.67 -7.74
CA ILE A 20 -33.13 -12.54 -8.64
C ILE A 20 -34.53 -11.96 -8.44
N ILE A 21 -34.64 -10.76 -7.92
CA ILE A 21 -35.87 -10.00 -7.78
C ILE A 21 -35.70 -8.71 -8.60
N GLU A 22 -36.57 -8.47 -9.56
CA GLU A 22 -36.53 -7.31 -10.49
C GLU A 22 -35.17 -7.09 -11.16
N GLY A 23 -34.47 -8.19 -11.55
CA GLY A 23 -33.19 -8.12 -12.25
C GLY A 23 -31.97 -7.86 -11.33
N LYS A 24 -32.15 -7.81 -10.00
CA LYS A 24 -31.08 -7.68 -9.01
C LYS A 24 -30.85 -9.01 -8.28
N VAL A 25 -29.57 -9.34 -8.07
CA VAL A 25 -29.17 -10.52 -7.29
C VAL A 25 -29.09 -10.11 -5.82
N PHE A 26 -29.94 -10.72 -4.97
CA PHE A 26 -29.86 -10.56 -3.52
C PHE A 26 -29.28 -11.83 -2.90
N PHE A 27 -28.40 -11.69 -1.96
CA PHE A 27 -27.92 -12.79 -1.15
C PHE A 27 -28.83 -12.97 0.05
N MET A 28 -29.25 -14.21 0.32
CA MET A 28 -30.14 -14.55 1.41
C MET A 28 -29.40 -15.48 2.39
N ALA A 29 -29.38 -15.11 3.66
CA ALA A 29 -28.93 -15.97 4.73
C ALA A 29 -30.14 -16.68 5.30
N GLN A 30 -30.16 -18.03 5.30
CA GLN A 30 -31.19 -18.82 5.96
C GLN A 30 -30.82 -19.04 7.44
N PHE A 31 -31.80 -18.95 8.30
CA PHE A 31 -31.70 -19.38 9.69
C PHE A 31 -32.79 -20.38 10.02
N THR A 32 -32.52 -21.26 10.96
CA THR A 32 -33.47 -22.26 11.48
C THR A 32 -33.68 -22.07 12.99
N ASN A 33 -34.92 -22.30 13.42
CA ASN A 33 -35.28 -22.26 14.82
C ASN A 33 -36.15 -23.47 15.17
N GLN A 34 -35.84 -24.14 16.29
CA GLN A 34 -36.60 -25.26 16.82
C GLN A 34 -36.82 -25.08 18.31
N ALA A 35 -38.05 -25.25 18.78
CA ALA A 35 -38.37 -25.20 20.18
C ALA A 35 -38.40 -26.61 20.78
N THR A 36 -38.10 -26.71 22.09
CA THR A 36 -38.17 -27.95 22.86
C THR A 36 -39.18 -27.78 24.00
N LEU A 37 -40.12 -28.70 24.10
CA LEU A 37 -41.05 -28.79 25.22
C LEU A 37 -40.61 -29.95 26.13
N SER A 38 -40.39 -29.64 27.41
CA SER A 38 -40.04 -30.64 28.43
C SER A 38 -41.16 -30.71 29.48
N TYR A 39 -41.71 -31.89 29.71
CA TYR A 39 -42.69 -32.14 30.76
C TYR A 39 -42.56 -33.59 31.30
N ASN A 40 -42.74 -33.81 32.58
CA ASN A 40 -42.72 -35.13 33.24
C ASN A 40 -41.57 -36.04 32.74
N ASN A 41 -40.34 -35.54 32.64
CA ASN A 41 -39.17 -36.20 32.07
C ASN A 41 -39.24 -36.56 30.55
N ALA A 42 -40.26 -36.14 29.85
CA ALA A 42 -40.35 -36.26 28.40
C ALA A 42 -39.87 -34.97 27.74
N VAL A 43 -39.24 -35.10 26.58
CA VAL A 43 -38.74 -34.00 25.76
C VAL A 43 -39.32 -34.17 24.34
N ILE A 44 -40.00 -33.15 23.86
CA ILE A 44 -40.60 -33.13 22.51
C ILE A 44 -40.05 -31.90 21.78
N ASN A 45 -39.58 -32.10 20.57
CA ASN A 45 -39.10 -30.99 19.70
C ASN A 45 -40.21 -30.54 18.76
N SER A 46 -40.32 -29.25 18.52
CA SER A 46 -41.17 -28.70 17.44
C SER A 46 -40.64 -29.09 16.06
N ASN A 47 -41.40 -28.77 15.03
CA ASN A 47 -40.84 -28.68 13.68
C ASN A 47 -39.74 -27.60 13.63
N ILE A 48 -38.84 -27.71 12.67
CA ILE A 48 -37.85 -26.66 12.35
C ILE A 48 -38.56 -25.57 11.55
N ALA A 49 -38.58 -24.34 12.08
CA ALA A 49 -38.98 -23.15 11.34
C ALA A 49 -37.76 -22.62 10.58
N VAL A 50 -37.94 -22.32 9.29
CA VAL A 50 -36.90 -21.75 8.43
C VAL A 50 -37.27 -20.31 8.12
N GLY A 51 -36.36 -19.38 8.35
CA GLY A 51 -36.49 -17.98 7.95
C GLY A 51 -35.34 -17.57 7.04
N GLU A 52 -35.53 -16.46 6.33
CA GLU A 52 -34.55 -15.88 5.41
C GLU A 52 -34.31 -14.41 5.75
N ILE A 53 -33.04 -14.01 5.75
CA ILE A 53 -32.64 -12.61 5.93
C ILE A 53 -32.17 -12.10 4.57
N LEU A 54 -32.82 -11.08 4.04
CA LEU A 54 -32.45 -10.43 2.81
C LEU A 54 -31.35 -9.40 3.09
N GLU A 55 -30.16 -9.64 2.53
CA GLU A 55 -29.05 -8.67 2.60
C GLU A 55 -29.24 -7.61 1.50
N VAL A 56 -29.59 -6.39 1.89
CA VAL A 56 -29.87 -5.27 0.97
C VAL A 56 -28.77 -4.22 0.92
N LEU A 57 -27.78 -4.34 1.81
CA LEU A 57 -26.60 -3.48 1.78
C LEU A 57 -25.45 -4.17 1.04
N SER A 58 -24.77 -3.40 0.22
CA SER A 58 -23.49 -3.76 -0.39
C SER A 58 -22.50 -2.63 -0.21
N ALA A 59 -21.21 -2.97 -0.23
CA ALA A 59 -20.16 -1.97 -0.15
C ALA A 59 -19.01 -2.29 -1.09
N ALA A 60 -18.27 -1.26 -1.47
CA ALA A 60 -17.01 -1.35 -2.20
C ALA A 60 -16.01 -0.35 -1.61
N LYS A 61 -14.72 -0.69 -1.67
CA LYS A 61 -13.61 0.18 -1.32
C LYS A 61 -12.68 0.28 -2.51
N THR A 62 -12.22 1.48 -2.83
CA THR A 62 -11.29 1.74 -3.94
C THR A 62 -10.26 2.78 -3.50
N ALA A 63 -9.06 2.72 -4.07
CA ALA A 63 -8.05 3.76 -4.00
C ALA A 63 -8.08 4.61 -5.28
N VAL A 64 -7.76 5.90 -5.17
CA VAL A 64 -7.67 6.79 -6.34
C VAL A 64 -6.42 6.50 -7.16
N ARG A 65 -5.40 5.91 -6.52
CA ARG A 65 -4.17 5.41 -7.16
C ARG A 65 -3.93 3.97 -6.73
N ASP A 66 -3.36 3.18 -7.60
CA ASP A 66 -3.08 1.76 -7.40
C ASP A 66 -1.60 1.46 -7.06
N GLU A 67 -0.76 2.49 -7.05
CA GLU A 67 0.65 2.41 -6.69
C GLU A 67 1.02 3.37 -5.56
N TYR A 68 2.05 3.01 -4.78
CA TYR A 68 2.57 3.83 -3.69
C TYR A 68 4.09 3.83 -3.62
N SER A 69 4.63 4.95 -3.13
CA SER A 69 5.97 5.11 -2.58
C SER A 69 5.89 5.56 -1.12
N GLN A 70 6.99 5.45 -0.39
CA GLN A 70 7.05 5.93 0.99
C GLN A 70 6.76 7.44 1.06
N ASN A 71 5.94 7.85 2.04
CA ASN A 71 5.43 9.20 2.27
C ASN A 71 4.36 9.69 1.27
N ASP A 72 3.95 8.87 0.30
CA ASP A 72 2.79 9.19 -0.54
C ASP A 72 1.51 9.29 0.28
N THR A 73 0.57 10.09 -0.24
CA THR A 73 -0.79 10.13 0.27
C THR A 73 -1.71 9.41 -0.70
N VAL A 74 -2.50 8.46 -0.18
CA VAL A 74 -3.48 7.68 -0.92
C VAL A 74 -4.88 8.08 -0.47
N THR A 75 -5.73 8.43 -1.43
CA THR A 75 -7.14 8.71 -1.17
C THR A 75 -7.95 7.43 -1.36
N TYR A 76 -8.69 7.04 -0.31
CA TYR A 76 -9.62 5.91 -0.34
C TYR A 76 -11.06 6.39 -0.44
N VAL A 77 -11.87 5.64 -1.17
CA VAL A 77 -13.31 5.85 -1.33
C VAL A 77 -14.02 4.57 -0.92
N VAL A 78 -14.88 4.66 0.10
CA VAL A 78 -15.77 3.58 0.53
C VAL A 78 -17.19 3.97 0.16
N SER A 79 -17.81 3.19 -0.73
CA SER A 79 -19.20 3.36 -1.16
C SER A 79 -20.07 2.26 -0.54
N ILE A 80 -21.19 2.66 0.07
CA ILE A 80 -22.18 1.75 0.67
C ILE A 80 -23.50 2.01 -0.03
N VAL A 81 -24.10 0.96 -0.63
CA VAL A 81 -25.37 1.05 -1.36
C VAL A 81 -26.44 0.28 -0.61
N ASN A 82 -27.58 0.89 -0.44
CA ASN A 82 -28.78 0.32 0.17
C ASN A 82 -29.86 0.12 -0.92
N ALA A 83 -30.08 -1.12 -1.33
CA ALA A 83 -31.14 -1.46 -2.29
C ALA A 83 -32.50 -1.71 -1.61
N GLY A 84 -32.55 -1.66 -0.27
CA GLY A 84 -33.75 -1.91 0.51
C GLY A 84 -34.62 -0.67 0.72
N PRO A 85 -35.87 -0.88 1.19
CA PRO A 85 -36.85 0.18 1.38
C PRO A 85 -36.70 0.93 2.72
N THR A 86 -35.74 0.53 3.57
CA THR A 86 -35.54 1.14 4.91
C THR A 86 -34.16 1.76 5.02
N THR A 87 -34.09 2.89 5.72
CA THR A 87 -32.82 3.58 6.03
C THR A 87 -32.06 2.81 7.11
N PHE A 88 -30.76 2.62 6.93
CA PHE A 88 -29.85 2.12 7.95
C PHE A 88 -29.11 3.30 8.60
N SER A 89 -29.14 3.38 9.91
CA SER A 89 -28.48 4.42 10.69
C SER A 89 -27.59 3.83 11.78
N GLY A 90 -26.61 4.61 12.26
CA GLY A 90 -25.67 4.16 13.29
C GLY A 90 -24.68 3.10 12.80
N LEU A 91 -24.39 3.08 11.49
CA LEU A 91 -23.34 2.26 10.95
C LEU A 91 -21.97 2.80 11.34
N THR A 92 -21.01 1.88 11.44
CA THR A 92 -19.61 2.17 11.73
C THR A 92 -18.72 1.54 10.66
N LEU A 93 -17.82 2.30 10.10
CA LEU A 93 -16.71 1.85 9.27
C LEU A 93 -15.49 1.70 10.17
N THR A 94 -14.90 0.52 10.19
CA THR A 94 -13.61 0.24 10.85
C THR A 94 -12.61 -0.20 9.80
N ASP A 95 -11.55 0.56 9.64
CA ASP A 95 -10.52 0.39 8.62
C ASP A 95 -9.19 0.02 9.30
N ASP A 96 -8.57 -1.08 8.89
CA ASP A 96 -7.33 -1.59 9.48
C ASP A 96 -6.08 -0.80 9.05
N LEU A 97 -6.21 0.11 8.06
CA LEU A 97 -5.12 0.88 7.49
C LEU A 97 -3.98 -0.02 6.95
N GLY A 98 -4.35 -1.18 6.42
CA GLY A 98 -3.42 -2.15 5.86
C GLY A 98 -2.59 -2.92 6.89
N ALA A 99 -3.06 -3.01 8.13
CA ALA A 99 -2.34 -3.69 9.21
C ALA A 99 -1.99 -5.14 8.85
N TYR A 100 -0.74 -5.53 9.12
CA TYR A 100 -0.25 -6.88 8.87
C TYR A 100 0.56 -7.42 10.06
N PRO A 101 0.66 -8.76 10.22
CA PRO A 101 1.39 -9.37 11.33
C PRO A 101 2.88 -9.03 11.33
N PHE A 102 3.41 -8.69 12.53
CA PHE A 102 4.84 -8.53 12.77
C PHE A 102 5.18 -9.02 14.18
N GLY A 103 6.05 -10.03 14.29
CA GLY A 103 6.37 -10.67 15.55
C GLY A 103 5.11 -11.24 16.23
N THR A 104 4.86 -10.81 17.46
CA THR A 104 3.63 -11.16 18.23
C THR A 104 2.52 -10.12 18.11
N GLY A 105 2.74 -9.05 17.36
CA GLY A 105 1.82 -7.92 17.15
C GLY A 105 1.49 -7.68 15.69
N THR A 106 1.15 -6.45 15.39
CA THR A 106 0.88 -5.93 14.03
C THR A 106 1.58 -4.60 13.83
N VAL A 107 1.93 -4.31 12.58
CA VAL A 107 2.35 -2.98 12.13
C VAL A 107 1.36 -2.47 11.10
N THR A 108 1.25 -1.15 10.97
CA THR A 108 0.25 -0.51 10.11
C THR A 108 0.97 0.39 9.12
N PRO A 109 0.98 0.05 7.82
CA PRO A 109 1.72 0.76 6.77
C PRO A 109 1.10 2.09 6.36
N LEU A 110 -0.16 2.34 6.73
CA LEU A 110 -0.89 3.57 6.43
C LEU A 110 -1.22 4.32 7.71
N SER A 111 -1.13 5.64 7.67
CA SER A 111 -1.51 6.54 8.76
C SER A 111 -2.64 7.45 8.27
N TYR A 112 -3.79 7.46 8.94
CA TYR A 112 -4.89 8.35 8.59
C TYR A 112 -4.45 9.82 8.66
N VAL A 113 -4.74 10.59 7.60
CA VAL A 113 -4.51 12.05 7.56
C VAL A 113 -5.70 12.75 8.22
N SER A 114 -5.46 13.34 9.38
CA SER A 114 -6.52 13.93 10.20
C SER A 114 -7.29 15.04 9.47
N GLY A 115 -8.63 15.03 9.59
CA GLY A 115 -9.49 16.06 9.01
C GLY A 115 -9.82 15.88 7.53
N THR A 116 -9.40 14.78 6.89
CA THR A 116 -9.65 14.53 5.47
C THR A 116 -10.95 13.78 5.17
N ILE A 117 -11.69 13.34 6.21
CA ILE A 117 -12.94 12.62 5.98
C ILE A 117 -13.99 13.53 5.36
N LEU A 118 -14.48 13.11 4.19
CA LEU A 118 -15.67 13.63 3.54
C LEU A 118 -16.75 12.55 3.55
N TYR A 119 -17.97 12.93 3.94
CA TYR A 119 -19.10 12.02 4.02
C TYR A 119 -20.25 12.53 3.17
N TYR A 120 -20.76 11.70 2.27
CA TYR A 120 -21.85 12.03 1.38
C TYR A 120 -23.00 11.04 1.54
N THR A 121 -24.25 11.51 1.40
CA THR A 121 -25.44 10.67 1.21
C THR A 121 -26.15 11.11 -0.06
N ASN A 122 -26.40 10.16 -0.98
CA ASN A 122 -27.00 10.41 -2.29
C ASN A 122 -26.30 11.57 -3.04
N GLY A 123 -24.96 11.63 -2.96
CA GLY A 123 -24.16 12.68 -3.60
C GLY A 123 -24.15 14.04 -2.90
N VAL A 124 -24.84 14.22 -1.78
CA VAL A 124 -24.87 15.46 -1.00
C VAL A 124 -23.92 15.35 0.18
N LEU A 125 -22.98 16.31 0.29
CA LEU A 125 -22.06 16.41 1.42
C LEU A 125 -22.81 16.57 2.73
N GLN A 126 -22.47 15.77 3.72
CA GLN A 126 -23.02 15.78 5.07
C GLN A 126 -21.99 16.33 6.07
N PRO A 127 -22.43 16.73 7.27
CA PRO A 127 -21.52 17.00 8.38
C PRO A 127 -20.59 15.81 8.63
N ALA A 128 -19.33 16.10 9.00
CA ALA A 128 -18.35 15.07 9.29
C ALA A 128 -18.86 14.14 10.41
N PRO A 129 -18.79 12.80 10.22
CA PRO A 129 -19.15 11.84 11.24
C PRO A 129 -18.13 11.84 12.39
N ALA A 130 -18.40 11.13 13.48
CA ALA A 130 -17.44 10.96 14.55
C ALA A 130 -16.29 10.07 14.09
N VAL A 131 -15.03 10.50 14.32
CA VAL A 131 -13.81 9.85 13.86
C VAL A 131 -12.88 9.54 15.02
N THR A 132 -12.40 8.29 15.07
CA THR A 132 -11.23 7.89 15.88
C THR A 132 -10.10 7.55 14.93
N ALA A 133 -9.00 8.30 15.01
CA ALA A 133 -7.92 8.26 14.00
C ALA A 133 -7.16 6.92 13.92
N GLY A 134 -7.15 6.14 15.00
CA GLY A 134 -6.60 4.79 15.03
C GLY A 134 -5.08 4.64 15.03
N PRO A 135 -4.49 3.48 14.68
CA PRO A 135 -5.11 2.30 14.06
C PRO A 135 -5.95 1.45 15.03
N PRO A 136 -7.10 0.88 14.58
CA PRO A 136 -7.76 1.11 13.29
C PRO A 136 -8.43 2.49 13.21
N LEU A 137 -8.62 3.00 11.98
CA LEU A 137 -9.48 4.17 11.75
C LEU A 137 -10.95 3.77 11.94
N VAL A 138 -11.67 4.49 12.79
CA VAL A 138 -13.10 4.24 13.05
C VAL A 138 -13.92 5.48 12.72
N VAL A 139 -14.92 5.31 11.84
CA VAL A 139 -15.88 6.35 11.45
C VAL A 139 -17.28 5.90 11.85
N SER A 140 -17.93 6.61 12.77
CA SER A 140 -19.18 6.19 13.38
C SER A 140 -20.32 7.15 13.06
N GLY A 141 -21.57 6.66 13.13
CA GLY A 141 -22.76 7.46 12.90
C GLY A 141 -23.15 7.58 11.43
N ILE A 142 -22.68 6.65 10.59
CA ILE A 142 -23.00 6.64 9.16
C ILE A 142 -24.47 6.23 8.98
N THR A 143 -25.15 6.95 8.08
CA THR A 143 -26.52 6.67 7.66
C THR A 143 -26.57 6.42 6.17
N VAL A 144 -27.25 5.34 5.74
CA VAL A 144 -27.46 5.00 4.33
C VAL A 144 -28.97 5.05 4.05
N PRO A 145 -29.46 6.02 3.27
CA PRO A 145 -30.89 6.17 2.98
C PRO A 145 -31.50 4.94 2.29
N ALA A 146 -32.81 4.75 2.46
CA ALA A 146 -33.55 3.75 1.70
C ALA A 146 -33.42 3.97 0.19
N GLY A 147 -33.08 2.90 -0.56
CA GLY A 147 -32.88 2.97 -2.02
C GLY A 147 -31.73 3.89 -2.45
N GLY A 148 -30.84 4.27 -1.52
CA GLY A 148 -29.79 5.26 -1.71
C GLY A 148 -28.38 4.75 -1.42
N ASN A 149 -27.45 5.69 -1.23
CA ASN A 149 -26.08 5.38 -0.95
C ASN A 149 -25.45 6.33 0.09
N ALA A 150 -24.34 5.89 0.68
CA ALA A 150 -23.39 6.70 1.44
C ALA A 150 -21.99 6.52 0.84
N THR A 151 -21.20 7.59 0.80
CA THR A 151 -19.81 7.56 0.35
C THR A 151 -18.94 8.25 1.41
N ILE A 152 -17.90 7.55 1.83
CA ILE A 152 -16.88 8.06 2.75
C ILE A 152 -15.58 8.14 1.96
N ILE A 153 -14.95 9.34 1.96
CA ILE A 153 -13.64 9.59 1.35
C ILE A 153 -12.69 9.98 2.46
N TYR A 154 -11.47 9.47 2.46
CA TYR A 154 -10.43 9.82 3.41
C TYR A 154 -9.05 9.64 2.79
N GLU A 155 -8.06 10.31 3.37
CA GLU A 155 -6.66 10.18 2.97
C GLU A 155 -5.86 9.42 4.03
N ALA A 156 -4.92 8.60 3.55
CA ALA A 156 -3.97 7.90 4.37
C ALA A 156 -2.55 8.05 3.80
N GLN A 157 -1.59 8.39 4.66
CA GLN A 157 -0.19 8.54 4.29
C GLN A 157 0.54 7.21 4.45
N VAL A 158 1.32 6.85 3.44
CA VAL A 158 2.22 5.69 3.45
C VAL A 158 3.40 5.99 4.38
N ASN A 159 3.64 5.12 5.36
CA ASN A 159 4.66 5.32 6.38
C ASN A 159 5.79 4.28 6.31
N GLN A 160 6.72 4.31 7.26
CA GLN A 160 7.90 3.43 7.32
C GLN A 160 7.62 1.93 7.44
N PHE A 161 6.38 1.54 7.72
CA PHE A 161 5.97 0.14 7.80
C PHE A 161 5.43 -0.39 6.47
N ALA A 162 5.36 0.45 5.43
CA ALA A 162 4.95 0.02 4.10
C ALA A 162 6.07 -0.78 3.43
N PRO A 163 5.81 -2.03 2.98
CA PRO A 163 6.79 -2.80 2.24
C PRO A 163 7.09 -2.12 0.90
N ALA A 164 8.37 -1.98 0.56
CA ALA A 164 8.82 -1.23 -0.63
C ALA A 164 9.59 -2.09 -1.64
N ALA A 165 9.78 -3.38 -1.35
CA ALA A 165 10.40 -4.31 -2.30
C ALA A 165 9.53 -4.48 -3.56
N LEU A 166 10.14 -4.93 -4.66
CA LEU A 166 9.43 -5.24 -5.89
C LEU A 166 8.26 -6.21 -5.61
N ASP A 167 7.13 -5.98 -6.26
CA ASP A 167 5.88 -6.75 -6.12
C ASP A 167 5.24 -6.73 -4.72
N SER A 168 5.69 -5.85 -3.83
CA SER A 168 5.06 -5.66 -2.54
C SER A 168 3.71 -4.96 -2.66
N THR A 169 2.79 -5.29 -1.75
CA THR A 169 1.44 -4.74 -1.74
C THR A 169 1.01 -4.30 -0.34
N ILE A 170 0.07 -3.37 -0.29
CA ILE A 170 -0.71 -3.04 0.90
C ILE A 170 -2.16 -3.43 0.63
N ILE A 171 -2.70 -4.35 1.42
CA ILE A 171 -4.12 -4.73 1.40
C ILE A 171 -4.78 -3.97 2.54
N ASN A 172 -5.58 -2.97 2.20
CA ASN A 172 -6.28 -2.14 3.19
C ASN A 172 -7.73 -2.59 3.32
N THR A 173 -8.11 -3.16 4.48
CA THR A 173 -9.39 -3.79 4.74
C THR A 173 -10.28 -2.92 5.62
N ALA A 174 -11.53 -2.76 5.21
CA ALA A 174 -12.54 -2.06 5.97
C ALA A 174 -13.75 -2.94 6.27
N VAL A 175 -14.30 -2.80 7.46
CA VAL A 175 -15.52 -3.50 7.91
C VAL A 175 -16.60 -2.49 8.22
N ILE A 176 -17.75 -2.62 7.55
CA ILE A 176 -18.97 -1.86 7.84
C ILE A 176 -19.83 -2.72 8.77
N SER A 177 -20.18 -2.19 9.93
CA SER A 177 -20.93 -2.90 10.98
C SER A 177 -21.91 -1.96 11.71
N GLY A 178 -22.70 -2.49 12.66
CA GLY A 178 -23.69 -1.71 13.38
C GLY A 178 -25.05 -1.69 12.69
N GLY A 179 -26.00 -0.86 13.17
CA GLY A 179 -27.33 -0.70 12.56
C GLY A 179 -28.16 -1.98 12.38
N GLY A 180 -27.76 -3.08 13.03
CA GLY A 180 -28.46 -4.38 12.94
C GLY A 180 -28.15 -5.18 11.66
N ILE A 181 -27.09 -4.83 10.91
CA ILE A 181 -26.68 -5.53 9.70
C ILE A 181 -25.68 -6.67 9.99
N THR A 182 -25.60 -7.63 9.08
CA THR A 182 -24.44 -8.52 9.00
C THR A 182 -23.23 -7.69 8.57
N PRO A 183 -22.07 -7.78 9.26
CA PRO A 183 -20.88 -7.01 8.89
C PRO A 183 -20.44 -7.27 7.44
N ILE A 184 -20.15 -6.20 6.71
CA ILE A 184 -19.67 -6.24 5.32
C ILE A 184 -18.19 -5.90 5.34
N THR A 185 -17.36 -6.81 4.81
CA THR A 185 -15.91 -6.60 4.67
C THR A 185 -15.58 -6.28 3.22
N VAL A 186 -14.81 -5.22 3.04
CA VAL A 186 -14.28 -4.78 1.74
C VAL A 186 -12.80 -4.48 1.87
N ASN A 187 -12.04 -4.68 0.82
CA ASN A 187 -10.62 -4.36 0.78
C ASN A 187 -10.24 -3.70 -0.53
N GLU A 188 -9.10 -3.04 -0.51
CA GLU A 188 -8.43 -2.48 -1.67
C GLU A 188 -6.95 -2.78 -1.57
N THR A 189 -6.34 -3.11 -2.70
CA THR A 189 -4.91 -3.43 -2.81
C THR A 189 -4.21 -2.38 -3.63
N ILE A 190 -3.13 -1.81 -3.08
CA ILE A 190 -2.20 -0.94 -3.80
C ILE A 190 -0.82 -1.58 -3.84
N ASN A 191 -0.04 -1.30 -4.90
CA ASN A 191 1.24 -1.94 -5.18
C ASN A 191 2.39 -0.97 -4.91
N ALA A 192 3.55 -1.48 -4.51
CA ALA A 192 4.76 -0.66 -4.46
C ALA A 192 5.13 -0.19 -5.87
N LEU A 193 5.38 1.12 -6.03
CA LEU A 193 5.82 1.70 -7.29
C LEU A 193 7.13 1.03 -7.74
N SER A 194 7.19 0.61 -8.99
CA SER A 194 8.27 -0.20 -9.56
C SER A 194 9.15 0.66 -10.46
N GLU A 195 10.12 1.38 -9.85
CA GLU A 195 11.04 2.25 -10.57
C GLU A 195 12.40 2.36 -9.87
N PRO A 196 13.49 2.70 -10.61
CA PRO A 196 14.75 3.10 -10.00
C PRO A 196 14.66 4.54 -9.48
N LEU A 197 15.23 4.79 -8.28
CA LEU A 197 15.36 6.13 -7.68
C LEU A 197 16.84 6.46 -7.50
N LEU A 198 17.41 7.17 -8.47
CA LEU A 198 18.83 7.45 -8.52
C LEU A 198 19.22 8.77 -7.86
N THR A 199 20.34 8.72 -7.15
CA THR A 199 21.11 9.88 -6.74
C THR A 199 22.56 9.73 -7.19
N ILE A 200 23.24 10.84 -7.51
CA ILE A 200 24.64 10.86 -7.86
C ILE A 200 25.37 11.89 -7.03
N THR A 201 26.53 11.52 -6.50
CA THR A 201 27.45 12.42 -5.81
C THR A 201 28.83 12.35 -6.44
N LYS A 202 29.55 13.47 -6.49
CA LYS A 202 30.90 13.60 -7.06
C LYS A 202 31.87 14.05 -5.98
N SER A 203 33.01 13.40 -5.90
CA SER A 203 34.14 13.82 -5.06
C SER A 203 35.41 13.89 -5.88
N VAL A 204 36.41 14.64 -5.38
CA VAL A 204 37.72 14.81 -6.00
C VAL A 204 38.83 14.65 -4.97
N SER A 205 39.93 14.01 -5.37
CA SER A 205 41.13 13.82 -4.51
C SER A 205 42.39 13.70 -5.40
N PRO A 206 43.55 14.21 -4.93
CA PRO A 206 43.77 14.98 -3.72
C PRO A 206 43.35 16.44 -3.85
N VAL A 207 43.12 17.12 -2.73
CA VAL A 207 42.89 18.56 -2.67
C VAL A 207 43.77 19.14 -1.56
N PRO A 208 44.76 20.01 -1.88
CA PRO A 208 45.14 20.51 -3.20
C PRO A 208 45.88 19.48 -4.04
N VAL A 209 45.90 19.72 -5.38
CA VAL A 209 46.74 19.01 -6.33
C VAL A 209 47.90 19.90 -6.75
N THR A 210 49.05 19.31 -7.07
CA THR A 210 50.21 20.04 -7.65
C THR A 210 50.08 20.17 -9.16
N GLU A 211 50.74 21.15 -9.80
CA GLU A 211 50.89 21.20 -11.24
C GLU A 211 51.48 19.89 -11.77
N ASN A 212 50.93 19.37 -12.87
CA ASN A 212 51.19 18.04 -13.42
C ASN A 212 50.88 16.89 -12.40
N GLY A 213 50.11 17.17 -11.36
CA GLY A 213 49.63 16.18 -10.44
C GLY A 213 48.46 15.37 -10.98
N ARG A 214 48.17 14.23 -10.35
CA ARG A 214 47.06 13.38 -10.74
C ARG A 214 45.85 13.65 -9.89
N LEU A 215 44.70 13.95 -10.51
CA LEU A 215 43.39 14.07 -9.88
C LEU A 215 42.59 12.79 -10.11
N THR A 216 41.78 12.45 -9.14
CA THR A 216 40.79 11.37 -9.22
C THR A 216 39.41 11.89 -8.86
N TYR A 217 38.48 11.84 -9.79
CA TYR A 217 37.06 12.06 -9.55
C TYR A 217 36.38 10.73 -9.28
N THR A 218 35.55 10.68 -8.25
CA THR A 218 34.73 9.52 -7.94
C THR A 218 33.27 9.92 -7.94
N PHE A 219 32.48 9.28 -8.82
CA PHE A 219 31.04 9.42 -8.88
C PHE A 219 30.43 8.21 -8.17
N LEU A 220 29.73 8.45 -7.09
CA LEU A 220 28.93 7.45 -6.39
C LEU A 220 27.49 7.57 -6.85
N ILE A 221 26.97 6.50 -7.45
CA ILE A 221 25.59 6.42 -7.92
C ILE A 221 24.87 5.47 -6.98
N GLN A 222 23.78 5.94 -6.37
CA GLN A 222 22.97 5.15 -5.47
C GLN A 222 21.56 5.04 -6.02
N ASN A 223 21.00 3.84 -5.92
CA ASN A 223 19.62 3.53 -6.29
C ASN A 223 18.86 3.12 -5.03
N THR A 224 17.89 3.91 -4.61
CA THR A 224 16.99 3.61 -3.50
C THR A 224 15.66 3.00 -3.97
N GLY A 225 15.44 2.88 -5.29
CA GLY A 225 14.29 2.23 -5.89
C GLY A 225 14.41 0.71 -5.94
N ASN A 226 13.29 0.05 -6.13
CA ASN A 226 13.17 -1.42 -6.13
C ASN A 226 13.47 -2.10 -7.47
N THR A 227 13.78 -1.34 -8.49
CA THR A 227 14.22 -1.84 -9.81
C THR A 227 15.64 -1.37 -10.11
N ALA A 228 16.37 -2.20 -10.85
CA ALA A 228 17.74 -1.87 -11.29
C ALA A 228 17.69 -0.96 -12.51
N VAL A 229 18.71 -0.11 -12.66
CA VAL A 229 19.03 0.51 -13.95
C VAL A 229 19.83 -0.49 -14.75
N VAL A 230 19.35 -0.82 -15.95
CA VAL A 230 19.94 -1.79 -16.87
C VAL A 230 20.38 -1.11 -18.18
N ALA A 231 21.10 -1.85 -19.02
CA ALA A 231 21.67 -1.30 -20.27
C ALA A 231 20.61 -0.65 -21.20
N THR A 232 19.39 -1.18 -21.23
CA THR A 232 18.29 -0.66 -22.06
C THR A 232 17.74 0.68 -21.59
N ASP A 233 18.05 1.11 -20.37
CA ASP A 233 17.62 2.41 -19.82
C ASP A 233 18.47 3.56 -20.36
N ASN A 234 19.58 3.24 -21.04
CA ASN A 234 20.47 4.18 -21.71
C ASN A 234 20.99 5.30 -20.79
N ALA A 235 21.26 4.97 -19.52
CA ALA A 235 21.79 5.95 -18.58
C ALA A 235 23.16 6.46 -19.03
N VAL A 236 23.37 7.79 -18.91
CA VAL A 236 24.58 8.51 -19.32
C VAL A 236 25.02 9.46 -18.23
N ILE A 237 26.34 9.52 -17.98
CA ILE A 237 26.96 10.55 -17.14
C ILE A 237 27.77 11.47 -18.05
N THR A 238 27.53 12.76 -17.95
CA THR A 238 28.32 13.80 -18.62
C THR A 238 28.93 14.73 -17.60
N ASP A 239 30.19 15.07 -17.80
CA ASP A 239 30.94 16.03 -16.96
C ASP A 239 31.87 16.87 -17.82
N ILE A 240 32.21 18.06 -17.37
CA ILE A 240 33.22 18.93 -17.98
C ILE A 240 34.30 19.15 -16.93
N PHE A 241 35.51 18.61 -17.19
CA PHE A 241 36.62 18.76 -16.24
C PHE A 241 37.29 20.14 -16.42
N ASP A 242 37.37 20.83 -15.30
CA ASP A 242 38.17 22.06 -15.15
C ASP A 242 38.98 21.94 -13.84
N PRO A 243 40.31 21.82 -13.92
CA PRO A 243 41.16 21.82 -15.12
C PRO A 243 40.91 20.59 -16.03
N ILE A 244 41.21 20.81 -17.35
CA ILE A 244 41.17 19.72 -18.35
C ILE A 244 42.22 18.67 -17.95
N LEU A 245 41.82 17.40 -18.03
CA LEU A 245 42.68 16.26 -17.65
C LEU A 245 43.32 15.65 -18.88
N SER A 246 44.55 15.17 -18.76
CA SER A 246 45.23 14.32 -19.74
C SER A 246 45.45 12.91 -19.16
N ASP A 247 45.80 11.93 -20.01
CA ASP A 247 46.11 10.56 -19.61
C ASP A 247 45.03 9.91 -18.71
N LEU A 248 43.78 9.94 -19.20
CA LEU A 248 42.66 9.41 -18.43
C LEU A 248 42.76 7.91 -18.18
N ALA A 249 42.50 7.50 -16.95
CA ALA A 249 42.23 6.14 -16.57
C ALA A 249 40.80 6.09 -15.96
N VAL A 250 39.92 5.34 -16.59
CA VAL A 250 38.50 5.25 -16.21
C VAL A 250 38.19 3.84 -15.76
N SER A 251 37.40 3.70 -14.69
CA SER A 251 36.89 2.41 -14.26
C SER A 251 35.45 2.53 -13.75
N PHE A 252 34.65 1.50 -13.97
CA PHE A 252 33.30 1.39 -13.48
C PHE A 252 33.16 0.12 -12.64
N ASN A 253 32.75 0.27 -11.38
CA ASN A 253 32.67 -0.84 -10.39
C ASN A 253 33.98 -1.64 -10.33
N GLY A 254 35.14 -0.94 -10.39
CA GLY A 254 36.48 -1.54 -10.36
C GLY A 254 36.94 -2.16 -11.69
N THR A 255 36.11 -2.24 -12.73
CA THR A 255 36.48 -2.73 -14.06
C THR A 255 36.99 -1.57 -14.91
N ALA A 256 38.22 -1.71 -15.48
CA ALA A 256 38.77 -0.68 -16.35
C ALA A 256 37.95 -0.51 -17.63
N TRP A 257 37.70 0.73 -17.99
CA TRP A 257 36.99 1.15 -19.20
C TRP A 257 37.91 1.69 -20.25
N THR A 258 37.55 1.53 -21.52
CA THR A 258 38.27 2.01 -22.68
C THR A 258 37.48 3.09 -23.41
N GLU A 259 38.20 4.08 -23.94
CA GLU A 259 37.62 5.12 -24.77
C GLU A 259 37.04 4.52 -26.05
N GLY A 260 35.96 5.12 -26.54
CA GLY A 260 35.16 4.65 -27.66
C GLY A 260 34.04 3.71 -27.23
N PRO A 261 34.31 2.50 -26.75
CA PRO A 261 33.26 1.56 -26.32
C PRO A 261 32.50 1.98 -25.05
N ASN A 262 33.19 2.59 -24.08
CA ASN A 262 32.59 2.86 -22.77
C ASN A 262 32.35 4.35 -22.50
N TYR A 263 33.22 5.21 -23.01
CA TYR A 263 33.14 6.67 -22.86
C TYR A 263 33.79 7.41 -24.04
N VAL A 264 33.49 8.67 -24.16
CA VAL A 264 34.16 9.60 -25.06
C VAL A 264 34.69 10.78 -24.23
N TYR A 265 35.91 11.22 -24.54
CA TYR A 265 36.53 12.37 -23.91
C TYR A 265 37.11 13.33 -24.95
N ASP A 266 36.77 14.60 -24.82
CA ASP A 266 37.34 15.66 -25.65
C ASP A 266 38.36 16.45 -24.83
N GLU A 267 39.65 16.18 -25.07
CA GLU A 267 40.76 16.84 -24.39
C GLU A 267 40.86 18.36 -24.71
N THR A 268 40.15 18.87 -25.72
CA THR A 268 40.14 20.29 -26.00
C THR A 268 39.13 21.07 -25.17
N THR A 269 38.04 20.43 -24.79
CA THR A 269 36.95 21.04 -24.01
C THR A 269 36.84 20.51 -22.58
N GLY A 270 37.55 19.42 -22.27
CA GLY A 270 37.40 18.71 -20.98
C GLY A 270 36.11 17.94 -20.87
N THR A 271 35.33 17.75 -21.95
CA THR A 271 34.03 17.12 -21.92
C THR A 271 34.16 15.59 -21.89
N PHE A 272 33.69 14.97 -20.84
CA PHE A 272 33.58 13.51 -20.64
C PHE A 272 32.13 13.09 -20.74
N THR A 273 31.86 12.01 -21.49
CA THR A 273 30.51 11.44 -21.60
C THR A 273 30.59 9.92 -21.67
N THR A 274 29.85 9.19 -20.83
CA THR A 274 29.74 7.74 -20.92
C THR A 274 28.87 7.34 -22.12
N VAL A 275 29.17 6.19 -22.75
CA VAL A 275 28.34 5.64 -23.82
C VAL A 275 27.07 5.07 -23.20
N ALA A 276 25.92 5.39 -23.79
CA ALA A 276 24.61 4.92 -23.36
C ALA A 276 24.56 3.39 -23.19
N GLY A 277 23.93 2.92 -22.13
CA GLY A 277 23.82 1.49 -21.80
C GLY A 277 25.01 0.89 -21.02
N ASN A 278 26.09 1.65 -20.79
CA ASN A 278 27.22 1.18 -19.99
C ASN A 278 27.06 1.44 -18.50
N ILE A 279 26.22 2.40 -18.10
CA ILE A 279 25.89 2.66 -16.70
C ILE A 279 24.76 1.75 -16.28
N THR A 280 25.04 0.87 -15.32
CA THR A 280 24.06 0.01 -14.65
C THR A 280 24.13 0.21 -13.16
N VAL A 281 22.98 0.20 -12.47
CA VAL A 281 22.94 0.35 -11.00
C VAL A 281 21.98 -0.70 -10.44
N PRO A 282 22.43 -1.54 -9.50
CA PRO A 282 21.57 -2.54 -8.88
C PRO A 282 20.33 -1.89 -8.23
N ALA A 283 19.25 -2.63 -8.11
CA ALA A 283 18.13 -2.24 -7.26
C ALA A 283 18.55 -2.17 -5.80
N ALA A 284 17.85 -1.37 -5.02
CA ALA A 284 17.94 -1.43 -3.56
C ALA A 284 17.48 -2.78 -3.04
N THR A 285 18.00 -3.18 -1.88
CA THR A 285 17.45 -4.27 -1.08
C THR A 285 16.73 -3.73 0.13
N TYR A 286 15.66 -4.42 0.53
CA TYR A 286 14.80 -3.99 1.63
C TYR A 286 14.81 -5.06 2.72
N GLN A 287 14.97 -4.64 3.96
CA GLN A 287 14.96 -5.51 5.12
C GLN A 287 14.06 -4.91 6.19
N GLN A 288 13.19 -5.73 6.79
CA GLN A 288 12.40 -5.29 7.92
C GLN A 288 13.23 -5.33 9.21
N ASP A 289 13.27 -4.24 9.94
CA ASP A 289 13.93 -4.16 11.25
C ASP A 289 13.21 -5.12 12.23
N PRO A 290 13.92 -6.10 12.79
CA PRO A 290 13.29 -7.14 13.62
C PRO A 290 12.74 -6.62 14.95
N THR A 291 13.13 -5.40 15.36
CA THR A 291 12.71 -4.78 16.63
C THR A 291 11.51 -3.86 16.44
N THR A 292 11.55 -3.03 15.40
CA THR A 292 10.56 -1.97 15.18
C THR A 292 9.52 -2.34 14.13
N GLY A 293 9.84 -3.25 13.20
CA GLY A 293 9.03 -3.59 12.05
C GLY A 293 9.11 -2.58 10.90
N ALA A 294 9.89 -1.51 11.03
CA ALA A 294 10.11 -0.55 9.96
C ALA A 294 10.97 -1.15 8.83
N TRP A 295 10.72 -0.72 7.59
CA TRP A 295 11.53 -1.14 6.46
C TRP A 295 12.77 -0.28 6.31
N ILE A 296 13.93 -0.93 6.23
CA ILE A 296 15.25 -0.34 6.00
C ILE A 296 15.61 -0.55 4.54
N VAL A 297 15.97 0.55 3.86
CA VAL A 297 16.42 0.54 2.47
C VAL A 297 17.95 0.48 2.46
N ASN A 298 18.51 -0.54 1.80
CA ASN A 298 19.94 -0.63 1.50
C ASN A 298 20.12 -0.32 0.02
N PRO A 299 20.64 0.86 -0.35
CA PRO A 299 20.74 1.28 -1.74
C PRO A 299 21.60 0.33 -2.58
N GLY A 300 21.19 0.10 -3.82
CA GLY A 300 22.08 -0.42 -4.85
C GLY A 300 23.13 0.64 -5.17
N VAL A 301 24.37 0.25 -5.37
CA VAL A 301 25.49 1.18 -5.55
C VAL A 301 26.30 0.83 -6.78
N SER A 302 26.65 1.86 -7.57
CA SER A 302 27.67 1.78 -8.62
C SER A 302 28.62 2.97 -8.52
N THR A 303 29.86 2.77 -8.91
CA THR A 303 30.92 3.76 -8.79
C THR A 303 31.65 3.94 -10.12
N LEU A 304 31.69 5.17 -10.62
CA LEU A 304 32.55 5.55 -11.75
C LEU A 304 33.73 6.34 -11.19
N VAL A 305 34.96 5.89 -11.51
CA VAL A 305 36.19 6.54 -11.11
C VAL A 305 36.96 6.98 -12.34
N ILE A 306 37.35 8.26 -12.37
CA ILE A 306 38.08 8.88 -13.46
C ILE A 306 39.32 9.55 -12.88
N SER A 307 40.49 9.10 -13.28
CA SER A 307 41.78 9.71 -12.90
C SER A 307 42.47 10.29 -14.13
N GLY A 308 43.09 11.45 -13.98
CA GLY A 308 43.85 12.09 -15.03
C GLY A 308 44.91 13.03 -14.46
N THR A 309 45.83 13.47 -15.32
CA THR A 309 46.88 14.44 -15.01
C THR A 309 46.38 15.84 -15.33
N VAL A 310 46.62 16.80 -14.43
CA VAL A 310 46.26 18.24 -14.57
C VAL A 310 47.27 18.95 -15.40
#